data_ca0c45334c510926e670aeee81870ffe
#
_entry.id   ca0c45334c510926e670aeee81870ffe
#
_cell.length_a   1.000
_cell.length_b   1.000
_cell.length_c   1.000
_cell.angle_alpha   90.00
_cell.angle_beta   90.00
_cell.angle_gamma   90.00
#
_symmetry.space_group_name_H-M   'P 1'
#
loop_
_entity.id
_entity.type
_entity.pdbx_description
1 polymer ?
#
loop_
_entity_poly.entity_id
_entity_poly.type
_entity_poly.pdbx_seq_one_letter_code
_entity_poly.pdbx_strand_id
1 'polypeptide(L)'
;MNIHFIAIGGSAMHNLAIALHNGGHTITGSDDQIFEPSRGRLERKGLLPEVEGWYPEKVHEGLDAIILGMHAREDNPELARAQELD
;
A
#
# COMPACT_ATOMS: atom_id res chain seq x y z
N MET A 1 3.24 13.68 3.85
CA MET A 1 2.42 12.75 4.66
C MET A 1 2.97 11.34 4.53
N ASN A 2 2.77 10.54 5.55
CA ASN A 2 3.09 9.12 5.53
C ASN A 2 1.83 8.35 5.19
N ILE A 3 1.82 7.68 4.04
CA ILE A 3 0.61 7.03 3.50
C ILE A 3 0.91 5.56 3.24
N HIS A 4 0.06 4.68 3.76
CA HIS A 4 0.19 3.25 3.52
C HIS A 4 -0.96 2.77 2.63
N PHE A 5 -0.62 1.97 1.63
CA PHE A 5 -1.60 1.37 0.72
C PHE A 5 -1.80 -0.09 1.04
N ILE A 6 -3.04 -0.48 1.31
CA ILE A 6 -3.43 -1.88 1.42
C ILE A 6 -3.86 -2.33 0.03
N ALA A 7 -3.19 -3.31 -0.54
CA ALA A 7 -3.33 -3.77 -1.92
C ALA A 7 -2.79 -2.74 -2.93
N ILE A 8 -1.52 -2.38 -2.78
CA ILE A 8 -0.86 -1.35 -3.59
C ILE A 8 -0.72 -1.73 -5.07
N GLY A 9 -0.74 -3.03 -5.39
CA GLY A 9 -0.52 -3.52 -6.75
C GLY A 9 -1.69 -3.38 -7.69
N GLY A 10 -2.85 -2.93 -7.21
CA GLY A 10 -4.01 -2.73 -8.05
C GLY A 10 -3.75 -1.70 -9.13
N SER A 11 -4.47 -1.82 -10.25
CA SER A 11 -4.27 -0.98 -11.43
C SER A 11 -4.36 0.51 -11.12
N ALA A 12 -5.45 0.93 -10.46
CA ALA A 12 -5.61 2.33 -10.06
C ALA A 12 -4.72 2.68 -8.86
N MET A 13 -4.55 1.73 -7.94
CA MET A 13 -3.82 1.98 -6.70
C MET A 13 -2.34 2.26 -6.93
N HIS A 14 -1.67 1.47 -7.79
CA HIS A 14 -0.25 1.72 -8.03
C HIS A 14 -0.01 3.06 -8.72
N ASN A 15 -0.91 3.48 -9.60
CA ASN A 15 -0.81 4.79 -10.25
C ASN A 15 -0.98 5.92 -9.23
N LEU A 16 -1.93 5.78 -8.31
CA LEU A 16 -2.14 6.76 -7.25
C LEU A 16 -0.92 6.82 -6.31
N ALA A 17 -0.38 5.67 -5.94
CA ALA A 17 0.81 5.60 -5.08
C ALA A 17 1.99 6.34 -5.72
N ILE A 18 2.22 6.12 -7.00
CA ILE A 18 3.30 6.79 -7.73
C ILE A 18 3.06 8.29 -7.79
N ALA A 19 1.83 8.72 -8.07
CA ALA A 19 1.50 10.13 -8.13
C ALA A 19 1.75 10.83 -6.78
N LEU A 20 1.35 10.22 -5.69
CA LEU A 20 1.57 10.76 -4.34
C LEU A 20 3.06 10.77 -3.99
N HIS A 21 3.79 9.73 -4.38
CA HIS A 21 5.24 9.68 -4.18
C HIS A 21 5.92 10.84 -4.90
N ASN A 22 5.53 11.09 -6.15
CA ASN A 22 6.07 12.19 -6.94
C ASN A 22 5.71 13.55 -6.32
N GLY A 23 4.62 13.62 -5.57
CA GLY A 23 4.20 14.82 -4.84
C GLY A 23 4.93 15.03 -3.52
N GLY A 24 5.88 14.19 -3.17
CA GLY A 24 6.71 14.34 -1.96
C GLY A 24 6.23 13.59 -0.74
N HIS A 25 5.23 12.72 -0.88
CA HIS A 25 4.72 11.92 0.24
C HIS A 25 5.55 10.65 0.41
N THR A 26 5.64 10.18 1.65
CA THR A 26 6.29 8.91 1.97
C THR A 26 5.25 7.79 1.81
N ILE A 27 5.50 6.88 0.88
CA ILE A 27 4.55 5.83 0.52
C ILE A 27 5.07 4.47 0.95
N THR A 28 4.22 3.71 1.61
CA THR A 28 4.45 2.31 1.89
C THR A 28 3.25 1.52 1.36
N GLY A 29 3.40 0.23 1.23
CA GLY A 29 2.30 -0.59 0.76
C GLY A 29 2.52 -2.07 0.96
N SER A 30 1.45 -2.83 0.81
CA SER A 30 1.47 -4.28 0.86
C SER A 30 0.51 -4.83 -0.20
N ASP A 31 0.80 -6.05 -0.65
CA ASP A 31 -0.09 -6.81 -1.50
C ASP A 31 0.30 -8.27 -1.42
N ASP A 32 -0.64 -9.16 -1.60
CA ASP A 32 -0.35 -10.59 -1.59
C ASP A 32 0.30 -11.03 -2.89
N GLN A 33 0.01 -10.32 -3.99
CA GLN A 33 0.58 -10.63 -5.29
C GLN A 33 0.53 -9.40 -6.17
N ILE A 34 1.66 -9.04 -6.77
CA ILE A 34 1.75 -7.86 -7.63
C ILE A 34 2.20 -8.29 -9.01
N PHE A 35 1.38 -8.00 -10.01
CA PHE A 35 1.62 -8.37 -11.40
C PHE A 35 2.13 -7.19 -12.21
N GLU A 36 2.72 -7.48 -13.38
CA GLU A 36 3.05 -6.46 -14.34
C GLU A 36 1.77 -5.88 -14.97
N PRO A 37 1.74 -4.62 -15.36
CA PRO A 37 2.86 -3.67 -15.34
C PRO A 37 3.07 -2.97 -13.98
N SER A 38 2.18 -3.15 -13.01
CA SER A 38 2.26 -2.50 -11.70
C SER A 38 3.58 -2.79 -11.00
N ARG A 39 4.03 -4.05 -11.04
CA ARG A 39 5.25 -4.47 -10.38
C ARG A 39 6.46 -3.67 -10.83
N GLY A 40 6.68 -3.59 -12.12
CA GLY A 40 7.83 -2.87 -12.66
C GLY A 40 7.75 -1.36 -12.42
N ARG A 41 6.54 -0.82 -12.48
CA ARG A 41 6.34 0.61 -12.24
C ARG A 41 6.66 0.99 -10.78
N LEU A 42 6.19 0.18 -9.83
CA LEU A 42 6.47 0.39 -8.41
C LEU A 42 7.95 0.21 -8.11
N GLU A 43 8.58 -0.81 -8.72
CA GLU A 43 10.00 -1.08 -8.52
C GLU A 43 10.87 0.10 -8.95
N ARG A 44 10.56 0.69 -10.10
CA ARG A 44 11.31 1.84 -10.62
C ARG A 44 11.23 3.06 -9.71
N LYS A 45 10.19 3.16 -8.91
CA LYS A 45 10.01 4.29 -7.96
C LYS A 45 10.44 3.93 -6.54
N GLY A 46 10.94 2.72 -6.33
CA GLY A 46 11.32 2.26 -5.00
C GLY A 46 10.15 1.99 -4.08
N LEU A 47 8.96 1.74 -4.63
CA LEU A 47 7.72 1.53 -3.88
C LEU A 47 7.29 0.08 -3.83
N LEU A 48 7.96 -0.81 -4.55
CA LEU A 48 7.61 -2.23 -4.54
C LEU A 48 7.92 -2.82 -3.17
N PRO A 49 6.94 -3.48 -2.49
CA PRO A 49 7.22 -4.17 -1.23
C PRO A 49 8.31 -5.22 -1.43
N GLU A 50 9.23 -5.35 -0.48
CA GLU A 50 10.32 -6.33 -0.56
C GLU A 50 9.80 -7.75 -0.59
N VAL A 51 8.73 -8.01 0.16
CA VAL A 51 8.12 -9.34 0.28
C VAL A 51 6.63 -9.20 0.05
N GLU A 52 6.06 -10.06 -0.77
CA GLU A 52 4.62 -10.13 -0.96
C GLU A 52 3.96 -10.69 0.29
N GLY A 53 2.74 -10.26 0.59
CA GLY A 53 1.98 -10.68 1.75
C GLY A 53 1.41 -9.49 2.51
N TRP A 54 0.81 -9.81 3.66
CA TRP A 54 0.19 -8.81 4.52
C TRP A 54 0.95 -8.74 5.83
N TYR A 55 1.24 -7.51 6.26
CA TYR A 55 2.07 -7.27 7.45
C TYR A 55 1.41 -6.19 8.29
N PRO A 56 0.58 -6.58 9.30
CA PRO A 56 -0.13 -5.61 10.13
C PRO A 56 0.77 -4.59 10.83
N GLU A 57 2.03 -4.95 11.10
CA GLU A 57 2.98 -4.05 11.72
C GLU A 57 3.33 -2.84 10.86
N LYS A 58 3.03 -2.88 9.57
CA LYS A 58 3.19 -1.71 8.71
C LYS A 58 2.12 -0.65 8.97
N VAL A 59 1.03 -1.03 9.62
CA VAL A 59 -0.06 -0.12 9.99
C VAL A 59 0.16 0.34 11.42
N HIS A 60 0.48 1.61 11.58
CA HIS A 60 0.84 2.18 12.88
C HIS A 60 0.35 3.62 13.01
N GLU A 61 0.41 4.15 14.22
CA GLU A 61 -0.11 5.49 14.53
C GLU A 61 0.65 6.62 13.84
N GLY A 62 1.86 6.37 13.38
CA GLY A 62 2.65 7.38 12.64
C GLY A 62 2.17 7.64 11.22
N LEU A 63 1.23 6.85 10.71
CA LEU A 63 0.67 7.06 9.39
C LEU A 63 -0.36 8.20 9.40
N ASP A 64 -0.30 9.02 8.37
CA ASP A 64 -1.28 10.12 8.21
C ASP A 64 -2.54 9.65 7.49
N ALA A 65 -2.40 8.65 6.62
CA ALA A 65 -3.54 8.11 5.88
C ALA A 65 -3.29 6.67 5.48
N ILE A 66 -4.38 5.93 5.30
CA ILE A 66 -4.36 4.56 4.81
C ILE A 66 -5.33 4.50 3.63
N ILE A 67 -4.86 4.02 2.49
CA ILE A 67 -5.68 3.89 1.30
C ILE A 67 -5.94 2.41 1.05
N LEU A 68 -7.22 2.05 1.00
CA LEU A 68 -7.66 0.68 0.81
C LEU A 68 -7.90 0.41 -0.66
N GLY A 69 -7.18 -0.54 -1.23
CA GLY A 69 -7.38 -0.95 -2.60
C GLY A 69 -8.65 -1.76 -2.79
N MET A 70 -9.20 -1.74 -3.99
CA MET A 70 -10.47 -2.41 -4.31
C MET A 70 -10.43 -3.92 -4.12
N HIS A 71 -9.24 -4.50 -4.24
CA HIS A 71 -9.08 -5.95 -4.14
C HIS A 71 -8.82 -6.44 -2.71
N ALA A 72 -8.71 -5.52 -1.75
CA ALA A 72 -8.52 -5.90 -0.35
C ALA A 72 -9.82 -6.47 0.20
N ARG A 73 -9.71 -7.60 0.91
CA ARG A 73 -10.86 -8.31 1.47
C ARG A 73 -11.19 -7.77 2.86
N GLU A 74 -12.43 -8.01 3.30
CA GLU A 74 -12.88 -7.59 4.63
C GLU A 74 -12.05 -8.22 5.75
N ASP A 75 -11.51 -9.40 5.53
CA ASP A 75 -10.70 -10.12 6.51
C ASP A 75 -9.20 -9.82 6.40
N ASN A 76 -8.83 -8.80 5.62
CA ASN A 76 -7.43 -8.42 5.46
C ASN A 76 -6.85 -8.01 6.81
N PRO A 77 -5.71 -8.62 7.24
CA PRO A 77 -5.14 -8.33 8.55
C PRO A 77 -4.65 -6.89 8.70
N GLU A 78 -4.22 -6.24 7.63
CA GLU A 78 -3.81 -4.84 7.70
C GLU A 78 -5.03 -3.93 7.87
N LEU A 79 -6.15 -4.27 7.22
CA LEU A 79 -7.39 -3.52 7.40
C LEU A 79 -7.90 -3.67 8.84
N ALA A 80 -7.84 -4.88 9.40
CA ALA A 80 -8.24 -5.11 10.78
C ALA A 80 -7.40 -4.27 11.74
N ARG A 81 -6.09 -4.19 11.50
CA ARG A 81 -5.19 -3.36 12.31
C ARG A 81 -5.53 -1.88 12.20
N ALA A 82 -5.85 -1.41 10.99
CA ALA A 82 -6.25 -0.03 10.77
C ALA A 82 -7.52 0.33 11.55
N GLN A 83 -8.48 -0.59 11.58
CA GLN A 83 -9.72 -0.40 12.33
C GLN A 83 -9.48 -0.37 13.84
N GLU A 84 -8.51 -1.13 14.34
CA GLU A 84 -8.14 -1.11 15.75
C GLU A 84 -7.56 0.23 16.20
N LEU A 85 -6.82 0.89 15.31
CA LEU A 85 -6.15 2.15 15.61
C LEU A 85 -7.05 3.36 15.47
N ASP A 86 -8.17 3.19 14.82
CA ASP A 86 -9.08 4.29 14.51
C ASP A 86 -9.96 4.72 15.70
#